data_bebd80c84bcfe993cbf2c26297e72f9b
#
_entry.id   bebd80c84bcfe993cbf2c26297e72f9b
#
_cell.length_a   1.000
_cell.length_b   1.000
_cell.length_c   1.000
_cell.angle_alpha   90.00
_cell.angle_beta   90.00
_cell.angle_gamma   90.00
#
_symmetry.space_group_name_H-M   'P 1'
#
loop_
_entity.id
_entity.type
_entity.pdbx_description
1 polymer ?
#
loop_
_entity_poly.entity_id
_entity_poly.type
_entity_poly.pdbx_seq_one_letter_code
_entity_poly.pdbx_strand_id
1 'polypeptide(L)'
;MTSAGHGCDLFAQAPAALAVIVDGRIARINTLAQHILEADTPDELIGRALFDFVHPMDLAQTQIRLRRLESSQEPNPATELRLLSLRGNLRVVATSSRLCAYRGGQALLIVALDMTRRHLIQAQMRDNEQNLRRLFESMQDVYYRTDTQGVVQMVGPGVRRVLGYDPQEIIGRPAEDYYPNAADRDAFKQAIREYGEVSDFPGQMVRNDGRVIDISISSHALFDEDGNFAGVEGIYRDVTERTMLERELRLLATTDSLTGIANRRAFLERASERLKHCRRYGSTLVLLILDLDHFKSVNDRFGHVAGDRVLVRFVEASRAELRETDLLGRLGGEEFCVILEEAAANHAMQVIKRIQQRMRHTVFKDDGERYTVTVSAGATTNQPDDRLIERLLERADKALYQAKRAGRDRAVWYQP
;
A
#
# COMPACT_ATOMS: atom_id res chain seq x y z
N MET A 1 1.12 -31.28 84.91
CA MET A 1 1.12 -29.95 84.17
C MET A 1 1.63 -30.25 82.78
N THR A 2 0.67 -30.42 81.89
CA THR A 2 0.93 -30.82 80.48
C THR A 2 1.11 -29.54 79.65
N SER A 3 2.26 -29.39 79.11
CA SER A 3 2.63 -28.37 78.13
C SER A 3 1.82 -28.58 76.84
N ALA A 4 0.81 -27.78 76.65
CA ALA A 4 0.13 -27.69 75.38
C ALA A 4 1.05 -26.94 74.37
N GLY A 5 1.90 -27.72 73.66
CA GLY A 5 2.66 -27.21 72.55
C GLY A 5 1.73 -26.75 71.43
N HIS A 6 1.81 -25.49 71.07
CA HIS A 6 1.27 -24.97 69.79
C HIS A 6 2.05 -25.57 68.66
N GLY A 7 1.76 -26.82 68.29
CA GLY A 7 2.28 -27.46 67.11
C GLY A 7 1.78 -26.69 65.88
N CYS A 8 2.67 -25.99 65.21
CA CYS A 8 2.41 -25.42 63.93
C CYS A 8 1.83 -26.49 62.99
N ASP A 9 0.59 -26.35 62.54
CA ASP A 9 -0.02 -27.33 61.64
C ASP A 9 0.62 -27.19 60.26
N LEU A 10 1.76 -27.91 60.08
CA LEU A 10 2.55 -27.92 58.84
C LEU A 10 1.72 -28.26 57.60
N PHE A 11 0.62 -29.00 57.77
CA PHE A 11 -0.24 -29.33 56.67
C PHE A 11 -1.06 -28.09 56.20
N ALA A 12 -1.55 -27.31 57.15
CA ALA A 12 -2.32 -26.11 56.83
C ALA A 12 -1.42 -24.99 56.22
N GLN A 13 -0.15 -24.90 56.68
CA GLN A 13 0.82 -23.85 56.27
C GLN A 13 1.71 -24.27 55.10
N ALA A 14 1.55 -25.47 54.53
CA ALA A 14 2.35 -25.93 53.42
C ALA A 14 2.19 -25.00 52.19
N PRO A 15 3.30 -24.67 51.52
CA PRO A 15 3.25 -23.78 50.32
C PRO A 15 2.76 -24.50 49.07
N ALA A 16 2.18 -25.68 49.17
CA ALA A 16 1.57 -26.46 48.12
C ALA A 16 0.15 -26.91 48.54
N ALA A 17 -0.68 -27.14 47.57
CA ALA A 17 -2.01 -27.71 47.84
C ALA A 17 -1.86 -29.17 48.27
N LEU A 18 -2.42 -29.51 49.41
CA LEU A 18 -2.36 -30.84 50.00
C LEU A 18 -3.75 -31.40 50.18
N ALA A 19 -3.93 -32.67 49.81
CA ALA A 19 -5.10 -33.46 50.10
C ALA A 19 -4.73 -34.85 50.63
N VAL A 20 -5.42 -35.31 51.68
CA VAL A 20 -5.36 -36.67 52.20
C VAL A 20 -6.63 -37.39 51.77
N ILE A 21 -6.45 -38.52 51.11
CA ILE A 21 -7.53 -39.35 50.58
C ILE A 21 -7.56 -40.68 51.35
N VAL A 22 -8.72 -41.05 51.87
CA VAL A 22 -8.99 -42.33 52.53
C VAL A 22 -10.13 -43.01 51.78
N ASP A 23 -9.99 -44.25 51.41
CA ASP A 23 -10.98 -45.05 50.67
C ASP A 23 -11.56 -44.30 49.42
N GLY A 24 -10.62 -43.62 48.69
CA GLY A 24 -10.96 -42.85 47.48
C GLY A 24 -11.67 -41.53 47.72
N ARG A 25 -11.88 -41.11 48.97
CA ARG A 25 -12.60 -39.89 49.38
C ARG A 25 -11.65 -38.91 50.08
N ILE A 26 -11.92 -37.67 49.94
CA ILE A 26 -11.19 -36.57 50.57
C ILE A 26 -11.44 -36.62 52.09
N ALA A 27 -10.39 -36.88 52.86
CA ALA A 27 -10.46 -36.91 54.33
C ALA A 27 -9.90 -35.63 54.97
N ARG A 28 -8.97 -34.94 54.30
CA ARG A 28 -8.41 -33.68 54.78
C ARG A 28 -7.85 -32.91 53.60
N ILE A 29 -7.98 -31.59 53.58
CA ILE A 29 -7.37 -30.66 52.63
C ILE A 29 -6.81 -29.46 53.37
N ASN A 30 -5.82 -28.78 52.73
CA ASN A 30 -5.40 -27.48 53.22
C ASN A 30 -6.08 -26.32 52.40
N THR A 31 -5.85 -25.08 52.84
CA THR A 31 -6.44 -23.90 52.24
C THR A 31 -6.11 -23.75 50.76
N LEU A 32 -4.89 -24.10 50.34
CA LEU A 32 -4.51 -24.01 48.93
C LEU A 32 -5.25 -25.03 48.07
N ALA A 33 -5.44 -26.25 48.51
CA ALA A 33 -6.26 -27.24 47.80
C ALA A 33 -7.74 -26.84 47.74
N GLN A 34 -8.25 -26.23 48.78
CA GLN A 34 -9.60 -25.65 48.81
C GLN A 34 -9.75 -24.53 47.73
N HIS A 35 -8.79 -23.63 47.63
CA HIS A 35 -8.80 -22.58 46.64
C HIS A 35 -8.72 -23.11 45.19
N ILE A 36 -7.90 -24.13 44.93
CA ILE A 36 -7.80 -24.75 43.59
C ILE A 36 -9.16 -25.36 43.21
N LEU A 37 -9.87 -25.98 44.14
CA LEU A 37 -11.17 -26.60 43.91
C LEU A 37 -12.33 -25.61 44.03
N GLU A 38 -12.07 -24.33 44.35
CA GLU A 38 -13.06 -23.26 44.48
C GLU A 38 -14.18 -23.56 45.48
N ALA A 39 -13.84 -24.21 46.60
CA ALA A 39 -14.74 -24.44 47.69
C ALA A 39 -14.75 -23.26 48.66
N ASP A 40 -15.89 -22.87 49.16
CA ASP A 40 -16.02 -21.78 50.15
C ASP A 40 -15.63 -22.28 51.56
N THR A 41 -15.89 -23.56 51.84
CA THR A 41 -15.48 -24.23 53.10
C THR A 41 -14.84 -25.59 52.82
N PRO A 42 -13.94 -26.10 53.70
CA PRO A 42 -13.41 -27.45 53.58
C PRO A 42 -14.48 -28.55 53.60
N ASP A 43 -15.59 -28.33 54.29
CA ASP A 43 -16.66 -29.30 54.45
C ASP A 43 -17.37 -29.64 53.16
N GLU A 44 -17.36 -28.74 52.18
CA GLU A 44 -17.90 -28.97 50.84
C GLU A 44 -17.12 -30.03 50.03
N LEU A 45 -15.87 -30.27 50.41
CA LEU A 45 -14.96 -31.20 49.74
C LEU A 45 -14.76 -32.50 50.53
N ILE A 46 -14.81 -32.44 51.86
CA ILE A 46 -14.59 -33.62 52.70
C ILE A 46 -15.70 -34.66 52.44
N GLY A 47 -15.30 -35.92 52.25
CA GLY A 47 -16.18 -37.05 51.93
C GLY A 47 -16.52 -37.20 50.44
N ARG A 48 -16.20 -36.22 49.57
CA ARG A 48 -16.38 -36.37 48.12
C ARG A 48 -15.33 -37.29 47.51
N ALA A 49 -15.71 -37.97 46.43
CA ALA A 49 -14.77 -38.83 45.72
C ALA A 49 -13.70 -38.00 45.01
N LEU A 50 -12.44 -38.44 45.08
CA LEU A 50 -11.32 -37.78 44.39
C LEU A 50 -11.60 -37.62 42.89
N PHE A 51 -12.18 -38.64 42.28
CA PHE A 51 -12.43 -38.65 40.82
C PHE A 51 -13.51 -37.70 40.36
N ASP A 52 -14.36 -37.16 41.25
CA ASP A 52 -15.38 -36.14 40.93
C ASP A 52 -14.73 -34.83 40.42
N PHE A 53 -13.45 -34.61 40.81
CA PHE A 53 -12.68 -33.43 40.46
C PHE A 53 -11.72 -33.66 39.31
N VAL A 54 -11.53 -34.87 38.83
CA VAL A 54 -10.61 -35.17 37.71
C VAL A 54 -11.37 -34.98 36.40
N HIS A 55 -10.78 -34.20 35.47
CA HIS A 55 -11.37 -34.01 34.14
C HIS A 55 -11.58 -35.36 33.44
N PRO A 56 -12.67 -35.60 32.72
CA PRO A 56 -13.00 -36.89 32.09
C PRO A 56 -11.86 -37.44 31.20
N MET A 57 -11.15 -36.58 30.50
CA MET A 57 -10.01 -37.01 29.66
C MET A 57 -8.78 -37.52 30.43
N ASP A 58 -8.66 -37.22 31.74
CA ASP A 58 -7.52 -37.58 32.54
C ASP A 58 -7.85 -38.72 33.56
N LEU A 59 -9.13 -39.11 33.61
CA LEU A 59 -9.60 -40.15 34.53
C LEU A 59 -8.86 -41.48 34.37
N ALA A 60 -8.78 -41.99 33.15
CA ALA A 60 -8.14 -43.29 32.89
C ALA A 60 -6.67 -43.31 33.33
N GLN A 61 -5.94 -42.23 33.00
CA GLN A 61 -4.54 -42.10 33.38
C GLN A 61 -4.37 -41.97 34.89
N THR A 62 -5.25 -41.24 35.57
CA THR A 62 -5.21 -41.05 37.01
C THR A 62 -5.51 -42.38 37.73
N GLN A 63 -6.47 -43.17 37.25
CA GLN A 63 -6.73 -44.51 37.78
C GLN A 63 -5.55 -45.44 37.65
N ILE A 64 -4.85 -45.49 36.51
CA ILE A 64 -3.66 -46.30 36.30
C ILE A 64 -2.56 -45.89 37.30
N ARG A 65 -2.33 -44.60 37.49
CA ARG A 65 -1.34 -44.08 38.43
C ARG A 65 -1.64 -44.48 39.88
N LEU A 66 -2.89 -44.44 40.29
CA LEU A 66 -3.30 -44.86 41.64
C LEU A 66 -3.09 -46.37 41.85
N ARG A 67 -3.49 -47.22 40.91
CA ARG A 67 -3.26 -48.68 40.97
C ARG A 67 -1.78 -49.02 41.05
N ARG A 68 -0.92 -48.31 40.30
CA ARG A 68 0.53 -48.45 40.35
C ARG A 68 1.05 -48.14 41.76
N LEU A 69 0.61 -47.06 42.37
CA LEU A 69 1.02 -46.63 43.69
C LEU A 69 0.65 -47.69 44.77
N GLU A 70 -0.58 -48.24 44.65
CA GLU A 70 -1.05 -49.30 45.55
C GLU A 70 -0.20 -50.57 45.43
N SER A 71 0.23 -50.96 44.23
CA SER A 71 1.00 -52.20 43.98
C SER A 71 2.47 -52.04 44.24
N SER A 72 3.11 -50.89 43.88
CA SER A 72 4.56 -50.69 44.01
C SER A 72 4.96 -50.00 45.31
N GLN A 73 4.02 -49.32 45.97
CA GLN A 73 4.25 -48.44 47.13
C GLN A 73 5.26 -47.29 46.86
N GLU A 74 5.71 -47.14 45.61
CA GLU A 74 6.60 -46.05 45.20
C GLU A 74 5.81 -44.77 44.92
N PRO A 75 6.32 -43.58 45.30
CA PRO A 75 5.66 -42.31 45.03
C PRO A 75 5.42 -42.09 43.54
N ASN A 76 4.25 -41.62 43.16
CA ASN A 76 4.01 -41.15 41.80
C ASN A 76 4.77 -39.84 41.54
N PRO A 77 5.54 -39.76 40.47
CA PRO A 77 6.21 -38.52 40.09
C PRO A 77 5.19 -37.42 39.74
N ALA A 78 5.66 -36.17 39.75
CA ALA A 78 4.84 -35.03 39.35
C ALA A 78 4.34 -35.20 37.91
N THR A 79 3.05 -35.06 37.71
CA THR A 79 2.39 -35.16 36.39
C THR A 79 1.32 -34.12 36.34
N GLU A 80 1.24 -33.44 35.20
CA GLU A 80 0.16 -32.48 34.96
C GLU A 80 -1.15 -33.24 34.69
N LEU A 81 -2.22 -32.76 35.30
CA LEU A 81 -3.58 -33.22 35.03
C LEU A 81 -4.57 -32.05 35.15
N ARG A 82 -5.73 -32.24 34.55
CA ARG A 82 -6.82 -31.27 34.59
C ARG A 82 -7.79 -31.66 35.68
N LEU A 83 -8.13 -30.66 36.48
CA LEU A 83 -9.22 -30.77 37.49
C LEU A 83 -10.40 -29.91 37.08
N LEU A 84 -11.58 -30.33 37.50
CA LEU A 84 -12.79 -29.50 37.48
C LEU A 84 -13.08 -29.05 38.90
N SER A 85 -13.14 -27.75 39.13
CA SER A 85 -13.53 -27.19 40.43
C SER A 85 -15.00 -27.41 40.73
N LEU A 86 -15.44 -27.15 41.96
CA LEU A 86 -16.86 -27.18 42.33
C LEU A 86 -17.72 -26.27 41.49
N ARG A 87 -17.15 -25.17 40.97
CA ARG A 87 -17.84 -24.21 40.10
C ARG A 87 -17.74 -24.58 38.62
N GLY A 88 -17.20 -25.72 38.28
CA GLY A 88 -17.01 -26.21 36.89
C GLY A 88 -15.85 -25.61 36.15
N ASN A 89 -15.01 -24.79 36.80
CA ASN A 89 -13.83 -24.19 36.16
C ASN A 89 -12.69 -25.20 35.98
N LEU A 90 -12.05 -25.16 34.82
CA LEU A 90 -10.89 -25.98 34.52
C LEU A 90 -9.66 -25.45 35.27
N ARG A 91 -8.98 -26.35 36.01
CA ARG A 91 -7.72 -26.10 36.66
C ARG A 91 -6.67 -27.08 36.15
N VAL A 92 -5.51 -26.58 35.78
CA VAL A 92 -4.36 -27.42 35.41
C VAL A 92 -3.42 -27.49 36.60
N VAL A 93 -3.17 -28.68 37.08
CA VAL A 93 -2.33 -28.90 38.28
C VAL A 93 -1.23 -29.89 37.99
N ALA A 94 -0.03 -29.66 38.51
CA ALA A 94 1.01 -30.65 38.59
C ALA A 94 0.87 -31.42 39.93
N THR A 95 0.56 -32.70 39.85
CA THR A 95 0.29 -33.53 41.06
C THR A 95 1.33 -34.62 41.24
N SER A 96 1.80 -34.79 42.47
CA SER A 96 2.49 -35.99 42.93
C SER A 96 1.70 -36.63 44.07
N SER A 97 1.87 -37.93 44.24
CA SER A 97 1.13 -38.66 45.29
C SER A 97 1.98 -39.77 45.87
N ARG A 98 1.75 -40.04 47.19
CA ARG A 98 2.36 -41.13 47.92
C ARG A 98 1.44 -41.69 48.99
N LEU A 99 1.67 -42.92 49.41
CA LEU A 99 1.02 -43.50 50.56
C LEU A 99 1.62 -42.95 51.86
N CYS A 100 0.79 -42.71 52.84
CA CYS A 100 1.18 -42.26 54.19
C CYS A 100 0.27 -42.87 55.26
N ALA A 101 0.75 -42.91 56.52
CA ALA A 101 -0.10 -43.27 57.66
C ALA A 101 -0.97 -42.10 58.06
N TYR A 102 -2.25 -42.35 58.23
CA TYR A 102 -3.25 -41.36 58.70
C TYR A 102 -4.30 -41.99 59.58
N ARG A 103 -4.44 -41.51 60.83
CA ARG A 103 -5.43 -41.99 61.82
C ARG A 103 -5.38 -43.52 62.05
N GLY A 104 -4.20 -44.15 62.05
CA GLY A 104 -4.03 -45.56 62.24
C GLY A 104 -4.25 -46.45 61.01
N GLY A 105 -4.58 -45.89 59.87
CA GLY A 105 -4.74 -46.58 58.60
C GLY A 105 -3.79 -46.02 57.52
N GLN A 106 -3.89 -46.59 56.32
CA GLN A 106 -3.15 -46.15 55.15
C GLN A 106 -4.03 -45.09 54.38
N ALA A 107 -3.37 -44.01 53.94
CA ALA A 107 -4.04 -42.96 53.16
C ALA A 107 -3.14 -42.53 52.00
N LEU A 108 -3.75 -41.88 50.99
CA LEU A 108 -3.04 -41.27 49.88
C LEU A 108 -2.85 -39.77 50.18
N LEU A 109 -1.59 -39.34 50.22
CA LEU A 109 -1.24 -37.91 50.26
C LEU A 109 -1.00 -37.41 48.81
N ILE A 110 -1.76 -36.41 48.42
CA ILE A 110 -1.61 -35.73 47.15
C ILE A 110 -1.03 -34.35 47.42
N VAL A 111 0.00 -34.01 46.65
CA VAL A 111 0.56 -32.67 46.57
C VAL A 111 0.23 -32.11 45.18
N ALA A 112 -0.36 -30.93 45.10
CA ALA A 112 -0.72 -30.31 43.86
C ALA A 112 -0.17 -28.87 43.79
N LEU A 113 0.33 -28.51 42.64
CA LEU A 113 0.77 -27.15 42.30
C LEU A 113 -0.15 -26.62 41.18
N ASP A 114 -0.79 -25.49 41.43
CA ASP A 114 -1.63 -24.85 40.38
C ASP A 114 -0.76 -24.25 39.27
N MET A 115 -0.92 -24.79 38.07
CA MET A 115 -0.24 -24.38 36.85
C MET A 115 -1.17 -23.58 35.89
N THR A 116 -2.42 -23.35 36.31
CA THR A 116 -3.46 -22.77 35.44
C THR A 116 -3.03 -21.42 34.85
N ARG A 117 -2.53 -20.52 35.72
CA ARG A 117 -2.08 -19.18 35.26
C ARG A 117 -0.93 -19.28 34.28
N ARG A 118 0.02 -20.17 34.49
CA ARG A 118 1.16 -20.40 33.58
C ARG A 118 0.68 -20.88 32.21
N HIS A 119 -0.23 -21.85 32.17
CA HIS A 119 -0.80 -22.38 30.94
C HIS A 119 -1.61 -21.30 30.19
N LEU A 120 -2.41 -20.48 30.90
CA LEU A 120 -3.16 -19.40 30.30
C LEU A 120 -2.23 -18.35 29.65
N ILE A 121 -1.18 -17.92 30.34
CA ILE A 121 -0.21 -16.96 29.81
C ILE A 121 0.49 -17.54 28.57
N GLN A 122 0.92 -18.81 28.63
CA GLN A 122 1.57 -19.45 27.49
C GLN A 122 0.64 -19.60 26.27
N ALA A 123 -0.63 -19.94 26.50
CA ALA A 123 -1.63 -20.04 25.45
C ALA A 123 -1.87 -18.65 24.82
N GLN A 124 -2.01 -17.63 25.65
CA GLN A 124 -2.23 -16.25 25.19
C GLN A 124 -1.01 -15.69 24.41
N MET A 125 0.21 -16.02 24.85
CA MET A 125 1.42 -15.65 24.11
C MET A 125 1.47 -16.33 22.73
N ARG A 126 1.13 -17.63 22.65
CA ARG A 126 1.08 -18.35 21.36
C ARG A 126 0.02 -17.79 20.43
N ASP A 127 -1.18 -17.48 20.95
CA ASP A 127 -2.26 -16.88 20.18
C ASP A 127 -1.85 -15.49 19.65
N ASN A 128 -1.24 -14.67 20.49
CA ASN A 128 -0.74 -13.36 20.08
C ASN A 128 0.34 -13.47 19.00
N GLU A 129 1.29 -14.40 19.17
CA GLU A 129 2.34 -14.64 18.17
C GLU A 129 1.74 -15.09 16.83
N GLN A 130 0.78 -16.02 16.85
CA GLN A 130 0.10 -16.49 15.64
C GLN A 130 -0.71 -15.38 14.97
N ASN A 131 -1.41 -14.55 15.76
CA ASN A 131 -2.18 -13.42 15.23
C ASN A 131 -1.27 -12.36 14.60
N LEU A 132 -0.18 -11.99 15.27
CA LEU A 132 0.84 -11.09 14.73
C LEU A 132 1.44 -11.63 13.43
N ARG A 133 1.78 -12.92 13.42
CA ARG A 133 2.32 -13.56 12.21
C ARG A 133 1.33 -13.53 11.05
N ARG A 134 0.05 -13.86 11.30
CA ARG A 134 -1.00 -13.78 10.26
C ARG A 134 -1.19 -12.35 9.73
N LEU A 135 -1.21 -11.35 10.62
CA LEU A 135 -1.28 -9.94 10.22
C LEU A 135 -0.09 -9.58 9.33
N PHE A 136 1.12 -9.96 9.72
CA PHE A 136 2.33 -9.68 8.98
C PHE A 136 2.36 -10.39 7.61
N GLU A 137 1.86 -11.64 7.53
CA GLU A 137 1.75 -12.41 6.28
C GLU A 137 0.65 -11.87 5.35
N SER A 138 -0.41 -11.26 5.89
CA SER A 138 -1.53 -10.70 5.12
C SER A 138 -1.30 -9.26 4.65
N MET A 139 -0.27 -8.58 5.15
CA MET A 139 0.03 -7.21 4.73
C MET A 139 0.33 -7.15 3.23
N GLN A 140 -0.32 -6.22 2.55
CA GLN A 140 -0.05 -5.95 1.13
C GLN A 140 1.26 -5.19 0.94
N ASP A 141 1.60 -4.36 1.92
CA ASP A 141 2.81 -3.57 1.97
C ASP A 141 3.99 -4.38 2.47
N VAL A 142 5.17 -4.01 2.09
CA VAL A 142 6.41 -4.65 2.54
C VAL A 142 6.97 -3.85 3.70
N TYR A 143 6.90 -4.41 4.90
CA TYR A 143 7.62 -3.88 6.04
C TYR A 143 9.12 -4.14 5.88
N TYR A 144 9.96 -3.19 6.29
CA TYR A 144 11.41 -3.36 6.34
C TYR A 144 12.04 -2.57 7.47
N ARG A 145 13.21 -3.02 7.88
CA ARG A 145 14.11 -2.32 8.81
C ARG A 145 15.54 -2.43 8.30
N THR A 146 16.26 -1.32 8.34
CA THR A 146 17.69 -1.27 8.04
C THR A 146 18.48 -0.78 9.25
N ASP A 147 19.77 -1.09 9.28
CA ASP A 147 20.71 -0.50 10.23
C ASP A 147 21.18 0.91 9.80
N THR A 148 22.14 1.45 10.53
CA THR A 148 22.75 2.77 10.29
C THR A 148 23.49 2.88 8.96
N GLN A 149 23.91 1.75 8.39
CA GLN A 149 24.59 1.67 7.10
C GLN A 149 23.61 1.46 5.93
N GLY A 150 22.31 1.23 6.24
CA GLY A 150 21.30 0.93 5.25
C GLY A 150 21.24 -0.54 4.85
N VAL A 151 21.88 -1.44 5.62
CA VAL A 151 21.81 -2.89 5.43
C VAL A 151 20.49 -3.39 6.00
N VAL A 152 19.77 -4.21 5.23
CA VAL A 152 18.47 -4.73 5.61
C VAL A 152 18.62 -5.75 6.75
N GLN A 153 18.02 -5.42 7.90
CA GLN A 153 18.01 -6.29 9.10
C GLN A 153 16.73 -7.15 9.17
N MET A 154 15.63 -6.61 8.63
CA MET A 154 14.34 -7.29 8.60
C MET A 154 13.57 -6.87 7.36
N VAL A 155 12.86 -7.83 6.75
CA VAL A 155 11.94 -7.57 5.66
C VAL A 155 10.74 -8.52 5.77
N GLY A 156 9.55 -7.99 5.53
CA GLY A 156 8.31 -8.75 5.58
C GLY A 156 8.15 -9.71 4.39
N PRO A 157 7.34 -10.77 4.54
CA PRO A 157 7.12 -11.79 3.50
C PRO A 157 6.48 -11.23 2.23
N GLY A 158 5.83 -10.05 2.30
CA GLY A 158 5.31 -9.30 1.14
C GLY A 158 6.34 -9.03 0.05
N VAL A 159 7.63 -9.01 0.39
CA VAL A 159 8.72 -8.79 -0.56
C VAL A 159 8.76 -9.82 -1.69
N ARG A 160 8.34 -11.07 -1.44
CA ARG A 160 8.22 -12.09 -2.50
C ARG A 160 7.26 -11.66 -3.60
N ARG A 161 6.15 -11.07 -3.22
CA ARG A 161 5.13 -10.59 -4.18
C ARG A 161 5.59 -9.31 -4.88
N VAL A 162 6.15 -8.37 -4.12
CA VAL A 162 6.50 -7.03 -4.63
C VAL A 162 7.80 -7.05 -5.41
N LEU A 163 8.89 -7.60 -4.86
CA LEU A 163 10.20 -7.60 -5.53
C LEU A 163 10.59 -8.96 -6.13
N GLY A 164 9.88 -10.06 -5.77
CA GLY A 164 10.17 -11.40 -6.28
C GLY A 164 11.32 -12.12 -5.57
N TYR A 165 11.89 -11.54 -4.52
CA TYR A 165 12.97 -12.15 -3.72
C TYR A 165 12.40 -12.87 -2.49
N ASP A 166 13.12 -13.89 -2.02
CA ASP A 166 12.86 -14.43 -0.70
C ASP A 166 13.42 -13.47 0.37
N PRO A 167 12.73 -13.28 1.51
CA PRO A 167 13.26 -12.46 2.61
C PRO A 167 14.70 -12.76 2.99
N GLN A 168 15.09 -14.04 2.97
CA GLN A 168 16.45 -14.49 3.31
C GLN A 168 17.51 -14.04 2.29
N GLU A 169 17.12 -13.74 1.05
CA GLU A 169 18.03 -13.25 0.02
C GLU A 169 18.33 -11.75 0.17
N ILE A 170 17.45 -11.01 0.87
CA ILE A 170 17.53 -9.57 1.07
C ILE A 170 18.18 -9.21 2.40
N ILE A 171 17.90 -9.98 3.47
CA ILE A 171 18.47 -9.71 4.79
C ILE A 171 19.99 -9.79 4.72
N GLY A 172 20.67 -8.78 5.25
CA GLY A 172 22.12 -8.65 5.24
C GLY A 172 22.68 -7.97 3.99
N ARG A 173 21.83 -7.56 3.02
CA ARG A 173 22.25 -6.79 1.84
C ARG A 173 21.95 -5.31 1.98
N PRO A 174 22.72 -4.44 1.32
CA PRO A 174 22.39 -3.02 1.25
C PRO A 174 21.06 -2.79 0.54
N ALA A 175 20.20 -1.95 1.11
CA ALA A 175 18.92 -1.61 0.49
C ALA A 175 19.09 -0.88 -0.86
N GLU A 176 20.24 -0.24 -1.09
CA GLU A 176 20.57 0.45 -2.35
C GLU A 176 20.70 -0.48 -3.54
N ASP A 177 21.00 -1.78 -3.33
CA ASP A 177 21.09 -2.78 -4.39
C ASP A 177 19.78 -2.96 -5.17
N TYR A 178 18.66 -2.53 -4.58
CA TYR A 178 17.31 -2.66 -5.13
C TYR A 178 16.79 -1.39 -5.79
N TYR A 179 17.60 -0.32 -5.86
CA TYR A 179 17.24 0.93 -6.51
C TYR A 179 17.83 0.99 -7.92
N PRO A 180 17.06 1.38 -8.95
CA PRO A 180 17.56 1.52 -10.31
C PRO A 180 18.55 2.67 -10.45
N ASN A 181 18.46 3.66 -9.57
CA ASN A 181 19.27 4.87 -9.56
C ASN A 181 19.71 5.21 -8.14
N ALA A 182 21.01 5.35 -7.90
CA ALA A 182 21.55 5.71 -6.60
C ALA A 182 21.06 7.08 -6.10
N ALA A 183 20.78 8.03 -7.00
CA ALA A 183 20.28 9.36 -6.65
C ALA A 183 18.90 9.30 -5.94
N ASP A 184 18.05 8.36 -6.29
CA ASP A 184 16.73 8.19 -5.65
C ASP A 184 16.86 7.74 -4.18
N ARG A 185 17.84 6.87 -3.93
CA ARG A 185 18.17 6.44 -2.56
C ARG A 185 18.77 7.57 -1.73
N ASP A 186 19.60 8.41 -2.31
CA ASP A 186 20.21 9.55 -1.64
C ASP A 186 19.16 10.59 -1.25
N ALA A 187 18.20 10.87 -2.13
CA ALA A 187 17.05 11.75 -1.82
C ALA A 187 16.25 11.24 -0.64
N PHE A 188 15.96 9.94 -0.58
CA PHE A 188 15.29 9.32 0.56
C PHE A 188 16.11 9.44 1.85
N LYS A 189 17.42 9.11 1.81
CA LYS A 189 18.33 9.23 2.96
C LYS A 189 18.38 10.67 3.48
N GLN A 190 18.39 11.65 2.58
CA GLN A 190 18.38 13.06 2.94
C GLN A 190 17.07 13.44 3.63
N ALA A 191 15.93 13.05 3.09
CA ALA A 191 14.62 13.33 3.67
C ALA A 191 14.49 12.75 5.11
N ILE A 192 14.90 11.50 5.31
CA ILE A 192 14.90 10.86 6.65
C ILE A 192 15.82 11.62 7.64
N ARG A 193 16.99 12.07 7.20
CA ARG A 193 17.92 12.85 8.06
C ARG A 193 17.37 14.22 8.44
N GLU A 194 16.66 14.87 7.52
CA GLU A 194 16.16 16.22 7.70
C GLU A 194 14.86 16.27 8.51
N TYR A 195 13.94 15.33 8.23
CA TYR A 195 12.59 15.35 8.80
C TYR A 195 12.34 14.27 9.86
N GLY A 196 13.22 13.27 9.97
CA GLY A 196 13.04 12.12 10.87
C GLY A 196 12.07 11.07 10.35
N GLU A 197 11.15 11.47 9.49
CA GLU A 197 10.14 10.59 8.89
C GLU A 197 9.76 11.02 7.47
N VAL A 198 9.22 10.11 6.69
CA VAL A 198 8.60 10.37 5.38
C VAL A 198 7.29 9.61 5.25
N SER A 199 6.32 10.23 4.59
CA SER A 199 5.04 9.60 4.23
C SER A 199 4.83 9.71 2.73
N ASP A 200 4.40 8.60 2.10
CA ASP A 200 4.13 8.51 0.66
C ASP A 200 5.29 9.03 -0.23
N PHE A 201 6.53 8.84 0.23
CA PHE A 201 7.72 9.25 -0.52
C PHE A 201 7.83 8.41 -1.79
N PRO A 202 7.85 9.03 -2.98
CA PRO A 202 7.93 8.30 -4.24
C PRO A 202 9.33 7.73 -4.46
N GLY A 203 9.40 6.53 -4.98
CA GLY A 203 10.65 5.89 -5.34
C GLY A 203 10.44 4.81 -6.39
N GLN A 204 11.54 4.25 -6.85
CA GLN A 204 11.53 3.11 -7.75
C GLN A 204 12.41 2.00 -7.20
N MET A 205 11.99 0.73 -7.44
CA MET A 205 12.79 -0.44 -7.12
C MET A 205 12.87 -1.40 -8.28
N VAL A 206 13.94 -2.19 -8.31
CA VAL A 206 14.19 -3.24 -9.31
C VAL A 206 13.79 -4.58 -8.72
N ARG A 207 12.92 -5.30 -9.41
CA ARG A 207 12.53 -6.67 -9.09
C ARG A 207 13.61 -7.68 -9.50
N ASN A 208 13.52 -8.91 -9.00
CA ASN A 208 14.44 -10.00 -9.36
C ASN A 208 14.39 -10.38 -10.86
N ASP A 209 13.29 -10.05 -11.56
CA ASP A 209 13.15 -10.23 -13.01
C ASP A 209 13.69 -9.05 -13.85
N GLY A 210 14.29 -8.05 -13.19
CA GLY A 210 14.83 -6.85 -13.82
C GLY A 210 13.81 -5.75 -14.12
N ARG A 211 12.53 -5.95 -13.83
CA ARG A 211 11.51 -4.91 -14.01
C ARG A 211 11.64 -3.84 -12.95
N VAL A 212 11.48 -2.59 -13.37
CA VAL A 212 11.38 -1.44 -12.47
C VAL A 212 9.91 -1.23 -12.08
N ILE A 213 9.66 -1.05 -10.80
CA ILE A 213 8.34 -0.74 -10.22
C ILE A 213 8.37 0.60 -9.53
N ASP A 214 7.24 1.31 -9.58
CA ASP A 214 7.03 2.53 -8.79
C ASP A 214 6.56 2.13 -7.38
N ILE A 215 7.21 2.68 -6.35
CA ILE A 215 6.87 2.43 -4.95
C ILE A 215 6.52 3.73 -4.21
N SER A 216 5.68 3.61 -3.19
CA SER A 216 5.45 4.64 -2.18
C SER A 216 6.03 4.16 -0.86
N ILE A 217 6.90 4.98 -0.24
CA ILE A 217 7.63 4.64 0.99
C ILE A 217 7.11 5.51 2.14
N SER A 218 6.73 4.88 3.25
CA SER A 218 6.44 5.56 4.51
C SER A 218 7.32 4.98 5.60
N SER A 219 8.21 5.78 6.16
CA SER A 219 9.28 5.32 7.04
C SER A 219 9.69 6.37 8.03
N HIS A 220 10.28 5.92 9.13
CA HIS A 220 10.83 6.80 10.16
C HIS A 220 12.21 6.32 10.63
N ALA A 221 12.97 7.25 11.16
CA ALA A 221 14.26 6.99 11.78
C ALA A 221 14.08 6.24 13.10
N LEU A 222 14.93 5.25 13.34
CA LEU A 222 15.04 4.56 14.61
C LEU A 222 16.18 5.16 15.43
N PHE A 223 15.99 5.21 16.74
CA PHE A 223 16.99 5.67 17.70
C PHE A 223 17.21 4.59 18.76
N ASP A 224 18.44 4.46 19.24
CA ASP A 224 18.79 3.59 20.36
C ASP A 224 18.39 4.22 21.72
N GLU A 225 18.65 3.48 22.82
CA GLU A 225 18.33 3.94 24.18
C GLU A 225 19.10 5.22 24.57
N ASP A 226 20.23 5.50 23.93
CA ASP A 226 21.06 6.69 24.14
C ASP A 226 20.66 7.87 23.22
N GLY A 227 19.65 7.66 22.34
CA GLY A 227 19.16 8.69 21.40
C GLY A 227 20.00 8.81 20.13
N ASN A 228 20.91 7.88 19.83
CA ASN A 228 21.66 7.88 18.58
C ASN A 228 20.86 7.20 17.46
N PHE A 229 21.06 7.64 16.22
CA PHE A 229 20.45 7.04 15.06
C PHE A 229 20.83 5.55 14.95
N ALA A 230 19.83 4.68 14.95
CA ALA A 230 19.99 3.22 14.94
C ALA A 230 19.61 2.59 13.59
N GLY A 231 18.94 3.34 12.71
CA GLY A 231 18.52 2.84 11.40
C GLY A 231 17.21 3.46 10.95
N VAL A 232 16.56 2.78 10.01
CA VAL A 232 15.27 3.21 9.45
C VAL A 232 14.33 2.02 9.43
N GLU A 233 13.08 2.22 9.81
CA GLU A 233 12.03 1.24 9.56
C GLU A 233 10.80 1.87 8.94
N GLY A 234 10.02 1.06 8.26
CA GLY A 234 8.81 1.51 7.61
C GLY A 234 8.20 0.46 6.70
N ILE A 235 7.35 0.94 5.84
CA ILE A 235 6.70 0.14 4.82
C ILE A 235 6.93 0.76 3.44
N TYR A 236 6.94 -0.08 2.41
CA TYR A 236 6.77 0.38 1.04
C TYR A 236 5.69 -0.42 0.33
N ARG A 237 5.00 0.26 -0.57
CA ARG A 237 3.89 -0.27 -1.35
C ARG A 237 4.21 -0.18 -2.83
N ASP A 238 3.92 -1.23 -3.59
CA ASP A 238 3.91 -1.17 -5.06
C ASP A 238 2.69 -0.35 -5.52
N VAL A 239 2.96 0.77 -6.17
CA VAL A 239 1.96 1.68 -6.73
C VAL A 239 2.03 1.75 -8.25
N THR A 240 2.73 0.81 -8.89
CA THR A 240 2.99 0.81 -10.34
C THR A 240 1.69 0.86 -11.15
N GLU A 241 0.75 -0.03 -10.85
CA GLU A 241 -0.54 -0.07 -11.55
C GLU A 241 -1.30 1.24 -11.37
N ARG A 242 -1.38 1.74 -10.14
CA ARG A 242 -2.04 3.02 -9.84
C ARG A 242 -1.39 4.17 -10.59
N THR A 243 -0.07 4.27 -10.57
CA THR A 243 0.67 5.34 -11.25
C THR A 243 0.51 5.26 -12.77
N MET A 244 0.51 4.05 -13.33
CA MET A 244 0.25 3.84 -14.77
C MET A 244 -1.17 4.28 -15.14
N LEU A 245 -2.19 3.88 -14.39
CA LEU A 245 -3.57 4.28 -14.61
C LEU A 245 -3.76 5.79 -14.45
N GLU A 246 -3.16 6.42 -13.46
CA GLU A 246 -3.19 7.87 -13.28
C GLU A 246 -2.54 8.61 -14.46
N ARG A 247 -1.41 8.11 -14.98
CA ARG A 247 -0.75 8.65 -16.19
C ARG A 247 -1.65 8.47 -17.41
N GLU A 248 -2.24 7.31 -17.61
CA GLU A 248 -3.14 7.04 -18.73
C GLU A 248 -4.38 7.93 -18.67
N LEU A 249 -5.03 8.02 -17.51
CA LEU A 249 -6.16 8.93 -17.29
C LEU A 249 -5.79 10.39 -17.59
N ARG A 250 -4.59 10.83 -17.18
CA ARG A 250 -4.09 12.16 -17.46
C ARG A 250 -3.88 12.38 -18.95
N LEU A 251 -3.32 11.41 -19.66
CA LEU A 251 -3.15 11.47 -21.11
C LEU A 251 -4.51 11.55 -21.81
N LEU A 252 -5.45 10.66 -21.49
CA LEU A 252 -6.81 10.69 -22.05
C LEU A 252 -7.54 12.01 -21.75
N ALA A 253 -7.31 12.57 -20.57
CA ALA A 253 -7.93 13.83 -20.16
C ALA A 253 -7.34 15.06 -20.86
N THR A 254 -6.09 15.00 -21.34
CA THR A 254 -5.34 16.17 -21.81
C THR A 254 -4.88 16.10 -23.26
N THR A 255 -4.90 14.93 -23.89
CA THR A 255 -4.43 14.76 -25.26
C THR A 255 -5.54 14.23 -26.17
N ASP A 256 -5.43 14.53 -27.46
CA ASP A 256 -6.21 13.91 -28.52
C ASP A 256 -5.60 12.54 -28.83
N SER A 257 -6.41 11.48 -28.75
CA SER A 257 -5.94 10.08 -28.86
C SER A 257 -5.33 9.72 -30.21
N LEU A 258 -5.74 10.39 -31.28
CA LEU A 258 -5.24 10.15 -32.63
C LEU A 258 -3.91 10.88 -32.89
N THR A 259 -3.83 12.13 -32.47
CA THR A 259 -2.75 13.02 -32.88
C THR A 259 -1.71 13.27 -31.80
N GLY A 260 -2.00 12.91 -30.54
CA GLY A 260 -1.09 13.07 -29.39
C GLY A 260 -0.77 14.52 -29.02
N ILE A 261 -1.52 15.50 -29.53
CA ILE A 261 -1.45 16.91 -29.12
C ILE A 261 -2.50 17.23 -28.06
N ALA A 262 -2.53 18.44 -27.53
CA ALA A 262 -3.54 18.84 -26.57
C ALA A 262 -4.96 18.66 -27.18
N ASN A 263 -5.86 18.01 -26.43
CA ASN A 263 -7.26 17.98 -26.80
C ASN A 263 -7.92 19.37 -26.55
N ARG A 264 -9.16 19.56 -27.01
CA ARG A 264 -9.89 20.83 -26.88
C ARG A 264 -9.84 21.39 -25.45
N ARG A 265 -10.12 20.56 -24.44
CA ARG A 265 -10.15 21.01 -23.04
C ARG A 265 -8.80 21.50 -22.57
N ALA A 266 -7.79 20.68 -22.71
CA ALA A 266 -6.43 21.00 -22.27
C ALA A 266 -5.83 22.20 -23.05
N PHE A 267 -6.17 22.34 -24.34
CA PHE A 267 -5.77 23.51 -25.11
C PHE A 267 -6.38 24.79 -24.55
N LEU A 268 -7.70 24.81 -24.31
CA LEU A 268 -8.39 26.00 -23.80
C LEU A 268 -7.92 26.38 -22.39
N GLU A 269 -7.71 25.42 -21.53
CA GLU A 269 -7.16 25.65 -20.17
C GLU A 269 -5.78 26.33 -20.25
N ARG A 270 -4.84 25.73 -21.00
CA ARG A 270 -3.48 26.27 -21.17
C ARG A 270 -3.46 27.61 -21.91
N ALA A 271 -4.30 27.78 -22.95
CA ALA A 271 -4.42 29.03 -23.68
C ALA A 271 -4.93 30.16 -22.76
N SER A 272 -5.91 29.86 -21.89
CA SER A 272 -6.42 30.81 -20.90
C SER A 272 -5.38 31.23 -19.88
N GLU A 273 -4.55 30.30 -19.41
CA GLU A 273 -3.43 30.59 -18.49
C GLU A 273 -2.39 31.50 -19.17
N ARG A 274 -2.03 31.20 -20.43
CA ARG A 274 -1.09 31.99 -21.21
C ARG A 274 -1.64 33.40 -21.48
N LEU A 275 -2.93 33.53 -21.80
CA LEU A 275 -3.56 34.84 -21.96
C LEU A 275 -3.51 35.69 -20.67
N LYS A 276 -3.77 35.07 -19.51
CA LYS A 276 -3.61 35.75 -18.20
C LYS A 276 -2.19 36.22 -17.97
N HIS A 277 -1.19 35.35 -18.29
CA HIS A 277 0.21 35.69 -18.20
C HIS A 277 0.59 36.87 -19.10
N CYS A 278 0.26 36.81 -20.39
CA CYS A 278 0.54 37.88 -21.35
C CYS A 278 -0.10 39.21 -20.93
N ARG A 279 -1.32 39.19 -20.40
CA ARG A 279 -1.98 40.43 -19.87
C ARG A 279 -1.22 41.01 -18.67
N ARG A 280 -0.72 40.18 -17.77
CA ARG A 280 0.01 40.63 -16.58
C ARG A 280 1.33 41.35 -16.95
N TYR A 281 2.02 40.83 -17.97
CA TYR A 281 3.33 41.33 -18.36
C TYR A 281 3.30 42.24 -19.61
N GLY A 282 2.13 42.48 -20.20
CA GLY A 282 1.99 43.32 -21.38
C GLY A 282 2.56 42.71 -22.68
N SER A 283 2.70 41.36 -22.71
CA SER A 283 3.21 40.68 -23.88
C SER A 283 2.11 40.30 -24.88
N THR A 284 2.52 40.04 -26.10
CA THR A 284 1.61 39.67 -27.21
C THR A 284 1.36 38.18 -27.24
N LEU A 285 0.12 37.77 -27.50
CA LEU A 285 -0.28 36.40 -27.73
C LEU A 285 -1.06 36.34 -29.04
N VAL A 286 -0.63 35.49 -29.95
CA VAL A 286 -1.35 35.26 -31.23
C VAL A 286 -2.04 33.91 -31.16
N LEU A 287 -3.32 33.91 -31.51
CA LEU A 287 -4.14 32.71 -31.66
C LEU A 287 -4.41 32.46 -33.15
N LEU A 288 -4.14 31.22 -33.57
CA LEU A 288 -4.43 30.72 -34.90
C LEU A 288 -5.50 29.64 -34.82
N ILE A 289 -6.47 29.64 -35.73
CA ILE A 289 -7.34 28.50 -36.01
C ILE A 289 -7.00 28.01 -37.40
N LEU A 290 -6.70 26.73 -37.57
CA LEU A 290 -6.35 26.06 -38.81
C LEU A 290 -7.35 24.95 -39.08
N ASP A 291 -7.75 24.82 -40.34
CA ASP A 291 -8.75 23.84 -40.78
C ASP A 291 -8.29 23.20 -42.08
N LEU A 292 -8.40 21.87 -42.15
CA LEU A 292 -8.03 21.08 -43.32
C LEU A 292 -9.11 21.20 -44.39
N ASP A 293 -8.77 21.82 -45.51
CA ASP A 293 -9.71 22.07 -46.60
C ASP A 293 -10.22 20.77 -47.21
N HIS A 294 -11.55 20.67 -47.37
CA HIS A 294 -12.24 19.54 -47.98
C HIS A 294 -11.97 18.17 -47.27
N PHE A 295 -11.64 18.18 -45.97
CA PHE A 295 -11.34 16.98 -45.22
C PHE A 295 -12.47 15.94 -45.25
N LYS A 296 -13.73 16.38 -45.19
CA LYS A 296 -14.89 15.50 -45.34
C LYS A 296 -14.84 14.72 -46.68
N SER A 297 -14.45 15.36 -47.76
CA SER A 297 -14.33 14.69 -49.07
C SER A 297 -13.24 13.61 -49.07
N VAL A 298 -12.17 13.80 -48.30
CA VAL A 298 -11.15 12.75 -48.11
C VAL A 298 -11.76 11.55 -47.42
N ASN A 299 -12.47 11.76 -46.30
CA ASN A 299 -13.14 10.68 -45.57
C ASN A 299 -14.19 9.94 -46.45
N ASP A 300 -15.02 10.71 -47.17
CA ASP A 300 -16.09 10.17 -48.01
C ASP A 300 -15.53 9.34 -49.19
N ARG A 301 -14.34 9.69 -49.70
CA ARG A 301 -13.72 9.05 -50.86
C ARG A 301 -12.79 7.91 -50.49
N PHE A 302 -11.94 8.05 -49.46
CA PHE A 302 -10.85 7.15 -49.12
C PHE A 302 -11.00 6.48 -47.72
N GLY A 303 -12.11 6.78 -47.04
CA GLY A 303 -12.42 6.25 -45.72
C GLY A 303 -11.72 6.99 -44.57
N HIS A 304 -12.20 6.73 -43.35
CA HIS A 304 -11.70 7.42 -42.14
C HIS A 304 -10.23 7.16 -41.85
N VAL A 305 -9.69 6.00 -42.21
CA VAL A 305 -8.28 5.67 -42.01
C VAL A 305 -7.36 6.58 -42.84
N ALA A 306 -7.81 6.99 -44.05
CA ALA A 306 -7.08 7.98 -44.85
C ALA A 306 -7.15 9.36 -44.21
N GLY A 307 -8.31 9.77 -43.72
CA GLY A 307 -8.48 11.01 -42.95
C GLY A 307 -7.60 11.05 -41.71
N ASP A 308 -7.54 9.97 -40.94
CA ASP A 308 -6.68 9.88 -39.77
C ASP A 308 -5.19 10.10 -40.10
N ARG A 309 -4.71 9.53 -41.21
CA ARG A 309 -3.34 9.79 -41.70
C ARG A 309 -3.14 11.27 -42.08
N VAL A 310 -4.12 11.93 -42.68
CA VAL A 310 -4.04 13.34 -42.98
C VAL A 310 -3.94 14.18 -41.70
N LEU A 311 -4.72 13.88 -40.67
CA LEU A 311 -4.69 14.58 -39.39
C LEU A 311 -3.33 14.42 -38.69
N VAL A 312 -2.78 13.22 -38.65
CA VAL A 312 -1.46 12.94 -38.06
C VAL A 312 -0.35 13.71 -38.84
N ARG A 313 -0.37 13.65 -40.17
CA ARG A 313 0.60 14.38 -41.02
C ARG A 313 0.51 15.90 -40.87
N PHE A 314 -0.71 16.44 -40.72
CA PHE A 314 -0.89 17.88 -40.42
C PHE A 314 -0.19 18.24 -39.08
N VAL A 315 -0.36 17.43 -38.05
CA VAL A 315 0.28 17.69 -36.75
C VAL A 315 1.81 17.63 -36.88
N GLU A 316 2.36 16.63 -37.59
CA GLU A 316 3.79 16.53 -37.85
C GLU A 316 4.33 17.76 -38.61
N ALA A 317 3.62 18.19 -39.65
CA ALA A 317 3.95 19.37 -40.42
C ALA A 317 3.90 20.65 -39.58
N SER A 318 2.91 20.75 -38.68
CA SER A 318 2.75 21.90 -37.80
C SER A 318 3.84 21.94 -36.73
N ARG A 319 4.12 20.81 -36.06
CA ARG A 319 5.17 20.72 -35.04
C ARG A 319 6.57 21.09 -35.57
N ALA A 320 6.86 20.77 -36.83
CA ALA A 320 8.13 21.11 -37.46
C ALA A 320 8.35 22.64 -37.65
N GLU A 321 7.28 23.42 -37.58
CA GLU A 321 7.29 24.88 -37.76
C GLU A 321 7.06 25.66 -36.45
N LEU A 322 6.69 24.94 -35.36
CA LEU A 322 6.41 25.51 -34.07
C LEU A 322 7.59 25.32 -33.12
N ARG A 323 7.76 26.26 -32.21
CA ARG A 323 8.72 26.18 -31.12
C ARG A 323 8.19 25.28 -30.01
N GLU A 324 9.05 24.81 -29.14
CA GLU A 324 8.68 24.02 -27.95
C GLU A 324 7.73 24.79 -27.02
N THR A 325 7.88 26.11 -26.98
CA THR A 325 7.03 27.02 -26.20
C THR A 325 5.67 27.28 -26.82
N ASP A 326 5.47 27.00 -28.11
CA ASP A 326 4.18 27.19 -28.77
C ASP A 326 3.20 26.06 -28.37
N LEU A 327 1.91 26.38 -28.30
CA LEU A 327 0.88 25.43 -27.94
C LEU A 327 0.09 25.01 -29.18
N LEU A 328 0.05 23.72 -29.48
CA LEU A 328 -0.76 23.12 -30.54
C LEU A 328 -1.84 22.23 -29.91
N GLY A 329 -3.08 22.39 -30.35
CA GLY A 329 -4.20 21.55 -29.91
C GLY A 329 -5.24 21.32 -31.02
N ARG A 330 -6.02 20.24 -30.85
CA ARG A 330 -7.13 19.88 -31.73
C ARG A 330 -8.44 20.25 -31.07
N LEU A 331 -9.24 21.08 -31.73
CA LEU A 331 -10.56 21.50 -31.21
C LEU A 331 -11.64 20.46 -31.50
N GLY A 332 -11.49 19.68 -32.55
CA GLY A 332 -12.40 18.63 -32.98
C GLY A 332 -12.39 18.46 -34.50
N GLY A 333 -12.74 17.28 -35.00
CA GLY A 333 -12.77 16.99 -36.42
C GLY A 333 -11.46 17.34 -37.14
N GLU A 334 -11.50 18.31 -38.05
CA GLU A 334 -10.40 18.84 -38.87
C GLU A 334 -9.83 20.17 -38.37
N GLU A 335 -10.29 20.65 -37.20
CA GLU A 335 -9.95 21.99 -36.68
C GLU A 335 -8.82 21.90 -35.62
N PHE A 336 -7.80 22.71 -35.80
CA PHE A 336 -6.65 22.84 -34.93
C PHE A 336 -6.44 24.26 -34.47
N CYS A 337 -5.87 24.45 -33.30
CA CYS A 337 -5.50 25.75 -32.78
C CYS A 337 -4.03 25.79 -32.39
N VAL A 338 -3.44 26.99 -32.58
CA VAL A 338 -2.08 27.28 -32.13
C VAL A 338 -2.07 28.58 -31.33
N ILE A 339 -1.32 28.59 -30.24
CA ILE A 339 -0.93 29.80 -29.52
C ILE A 339 0.55 30.04 -29.75
N LEU A 340 0.89 31.25 -30.21
CA LEU A 340 2.25 31.73 -30.29
C LEU A 340 2.43 32.87 -29.28
N GLU A 341 3.35 32.73 -28.36
CA GLU A 341 3.69 33.79 -27.40
C GLU A 341 4.76 34.70 -27.95
N GLU A 342 4.73 35.98 -27.55
CA GLU A 342 5.69 36.99 -27.94
C GLU A 342 5.91 37.07 -29.47
N ALA A 343 4.85 36.82 -30.23
CA ALA A 343 4.91 36.76 -31.67
C ALA A 343 4.29 38.02 -32.31
N ALA A 344 5.00 38.60 -33.24
CA ALA A 344 4.43 39.65 -34.11
C ALA A 344 3.53 39.04 -35.19
N ALA A 345 2.54 39.79 -35.68
CA ALA A 345 1.63 39.34 -36.72
C ALA A 345 2.34 38.79 -37.96
N ASN A 346 3.41 39.44 -38.42
CA ASN A 346 4.19 38.97 -39.56
C ASN A 346 4.85 37.59 -39.29
N HIS A 347 5.35 37.36 -38.09
CA HIS A 347 5.92 36.05 -37.72
C HIS A 347 4.84 34.97 -37.75
N ALA A 348 3.70 35.21 -37.14
CA ALA A 348 2.58 34.26 -37.13
C ALA A 348 2.11 33.93 -38.56
N MET A 349 1.99 34.92 -39.44
CA MET A 349 1.63 34.69 -40.83
C MET A 349 2.71 33.87 -41.59
N GLN A 350 3.99 34.04 -41.27
CA GLN A 350 5.05 33.21 -41.83
C GLN A 350 4.96 31.75 -41.35
N VAL A 351 4.67 31.52 -40.05
CA VAL A 351 4.48 30.16 -39.51
C VAL A 351 3.34 29.47 -40.27
N ILE A 352 2.17 30.15 -40.41
CA ILE A 352 1.04 29.58 -41.16
C ILE A 352 1.45 29.24 -42.59
N LYS A 353 2.12 30.17 -43.27
CA LYS A 353 2.56 29.96 -44.65
C LYS A 353 3.48 28.76 -44.82
N ARG A 354 4.39 28.51 -43.87
CA ARG A 354 5.26 27.35 -43.89
C ARG A 354 4.48 26.05 -43.66
N ILE A 355 3.54 26.03 -42.71
CA ILE A 355 2.64 24.89 -42.50
C ILE A 355 1.83 24.60 -43.77
N GLN A 356 1.22 25.60 -44.41
CA GLN A 356 0.49 25.47 -45.67
C GLN A 356 1.37 24.91 -46.78
N GLN A 357 2.61 25.40 -46.91
CA GLN A 357 3.56 24.90 -47.91
C GLN A 357 3.89 23.46 -47.71
N ARG A 358 4.18 23.03 -46.45
CA ARG A 358 4.42 21.62 -46.14
C ARG A 358 3.25 20.76 -46.53
N MET A 359 2.05 21.15 -46.18
CA MET A 359 0.83 20.40 -46.53
C MET A 359 0.59 20.30 -48.03
N ARG A 360 0.77 21.38 -48.78
CA ARG A 360 0.68 21.34 -50.25
C ARG A 360 1.68 20.38 -50.89
N HIS A 361 2.88 20.23 -50.32
CA HIS A 361 3.90 19.32 -50.83
C HIS A 361 3.77 17.87 -50.26
N THR A 362 2.87 17.67 -49.29
CA THR A 362 2.61 16.34 -48.76
C THR A 362 1.63 15.61 -49.69
N VAL A 363 2.14 14.59 -50.38
CA VAL A 363 1.34 13.74 -51.26
C VAL A 363 0.85 12.54 -50.51
N PHE A 364 -0.45 12.37 -50.39
CA PHE A 364 -1.10 11.18 -49.87
C PHE A 364 -1.38 10.20 -51.01
N LYS A 365 -1.40 8.93 -50.70
CA LYS A 365 -1.67 7.86 -51.67
C LYS A 365 -2.60 6.84 -51.05
N ASP A 366 -3.80 6.72 -51.59
CA ASP A 366 -4.83 5.77 -51.19
C ASP A 366 -5.54 5.24 -52.43
N ASP A 367 -5.88 3.95 -52.42
CA ASP A 367 -6.55 3.23 -53.53
C ASP A 367 -5.89 3.48 -54.91
N GLY A 368 -4.56 3.65 -54.94
CA GLY A 368 -3.80 3.92 -56.15
C GLY A 368 -3.82 5.38 -56.63
N GLU A 369 -4.61 6.22 -56.01
CA GLU A 369 -4.71 7.66 -56.35
C GLU A 369 -3.78 8.52 -55.49
N ARG A 370 -3.33 9.64 -56.06
CA ARG A 370 -2.54 10.65 -55.35
C ARG A 370 -3.35 11.89 -55.13
N TYR A 371 -3.34 12.42 -53.91
CA TYR A 371 -4.03 13.68 -53.60
C TYR A 371 -3.22 14.53 -52.61
N THR A 372 -3.54 15.80 -52.49
CA THR A 372 -3.00 16.73 -51.51
C THR A 372 -4.13 17.37 -50.74
N VAL A 373 -3.85 17.81 -49.52
CA VAL A 373 -4.81 18.53 -48.67
C VAL A 373 -4.23 19.89 -48.32
N THR A 374 -5.03 20.94 -48.54
CA THR A 374 -4.63 22.31 -48.20
C THR A 374 -5.20 22.73 -46.84
N VAL A 375 -4.76 23.87 -46.35
CA VAL A 375 -5.13 24.38 -45.02
C VAL A 375 -5.56 25.84 -45.11
N SER A 376 -6.74 26.11 -44.60
CA SER A 376 -7.20 27.50 -44.38
C SER A 376 -6.89 27.89 -42.92
N ALA A 377 -6.54 29.16 -42.70
CA ALA A 377 -6.21 29.64 -41.36
C ALA A 377 -6.81 31.03 -41.09
N GLY A 378 -7.28 31.23 -39.86
CA GLY A 378 -7.61 32.53 -39.30
C GLY A 378 -6.69 32.87 -38.14
N ALA A 379 -6.26 34.11 -38.05
CA ALA A 379 -5.32 34.56 -37.04
C ALA A 379 -5.81 35.86 -36.37
N THR A 380 -5.52 35.99 -35.07
CA THR A 380 -5.77 37.21 -34.30
C THR A 380 -4.73 37.35 -33.18
N THR A 381 -4.60 38.56 -32.64
CA THR A 381 -3.78 38.80 -31.43
C THR A 381 -4.66 39.21 -30.26
N ASN A 382 -4.14 39.08 -29.04
CA ASN A 382 -4.80 39.56 -27.84
C ASN A 382 -4.92 41.10 -27.86
N GLN A 383 -6.05 41.60 -27.34
CA GLN A 383 -6.31 43.01 -27.11
C GLN A 383 -6.28 43.29 -25.59
N PRO A 384 -6.05 44.55 -25.18
CA PRO A 384 -5.97 44.87 -23.72
C PRO A 384 -7.18 44.44 -22.90
N ASP A 385 -8.37 44.46 -23.52
CA ASP A 385 -9.64 44.13 -22.87
C ASP A 385 -10.02 42.64 -22.95
N ASP A 386 -9.20 41.82 -23.57
CA ASP A 386 -9.45 40.37 -23.65
C ASP A 386 -9.22 39.69 -22.31
N ARG A 387 -10.30 39.33 -21.63
CA ARG A 387 -10.27 38.61 -20.38
C ARG A 387 -10.43 37.11 -20.55
N LEU A 388 -11.03 36.68 -21.64
CA LEU A 388 -11.40 35.30 -21.93
C LEU A 388 -10.83 34.88 -23.28
N ILE A 389 -10.34 33.67 -23.37
CA ILE A 389 -9.76 33.12 -24.60
C ILE A 389 -10.81 32.99 -25.73
N GLU A 390 -12.07 32.82 -25.37
CA GLU A 390 -13.19 32.68 -26.27
C GLU A 390 -13.32 33.88 -27.22
N ARG A 391 -12.96 35.08 -26.77
CA ARG A 391 -12.97 36.28 -27.64
C ARG A 391 -11.93 36.22 -28.76
N LEU A 392 -10.76 35.64 -28.44
CA LEU A 392 -9.74 35.41 -29.46
C LEU A 392 -10.19 34.33 -30.45
N LEU A 393 -10.80 33.26 -29.93
CA LEU A 393 -11.35 32.19 -30.77
C LEU A 393 -12.41 32.73 -31.73
N GLU A 394 -13.38 33.54 -31.27
CA GLU A 394 -14.40 34.14 -32.11
C GLU A 394 -13.80 35.00 -33.22
N ARG A 395 -12.76 35.79 -32.93
CA ARG A 395 -12.10 36.64 -33.95
C ARG A 395 -11.32 35.81 -34.96
N ALA A 396 -10.59 34.81 -34.49
CA ALA A 396 -9.83 33.90 -35.36
C ALA A 396 -10.76 33.05 -36.24
N ASP A 397 -11.91 32.61 -35.70
CA ASP A 397 -12.94 31.89 -36.47
C ASP A 397 -13.53 32.76 -37.58
N LYS A 398 -13.87 34.01 -37.29
CA LYS A 398 -14.31 34.96 -38.32
C LYS A 398 -13.28 35.12 -39.45
N ALA A 399 -12.00 35.21 -39.11
CA ALA A 399 -10.92 35.27 -40.08
C ALA A 399 -10.78 33.97 -40.89
N LEU A 400 -10.90 32.80 -40.24
CA LEU A 400 -10.91 31.49 -40.90
C LEU A 400 -12.08 31.37 -41.89
N TYR A 401 -13.27 31.81 -41.49
CA TYR A 401 -14.45 31.85 -42.37
C TYR A 401 -14.20 32.71 -43.63
N GLN A 402 -13.55 33.86 -43.46
CA GLN A 402 -13.13 34.70 -44.60
C GLN A 402 -12.13 33.98 -45.51
N ALA A 403 -11.15 33.26 -44.92
CA ALA A 403 -10.18 32.47 -45.69
C ALA A 403 -10.89 31.42 -46.56
N LYS A 404 -11.83 30.67 -45.93
CA LYS A 404 -12.64 29.65 -46.65
C LYS A 404 -13.48 30.23 -47.76
N ARG A 405 -14.13 31.39 -47.53
CA ARG A 405 -14.95 32.10 -48.58
C ARG A 405 -14.13 32.68 -49.71
N ALA A 406 -12.90 33.14 -49.44
CA ALA A 406 -12.01 33.71 -50.43
C ALA A 406 -11.33 32.66 -51.34
N GLY A 407 -11.68 31.36 -51.23
CA GLY A 407 -11.17 30.29 -52.08
C GLY A 407 -10.24 29.34 -51.41
N ARG A 408 -10.23 29.31 -50.06
CA ARG A 408 -9.43 28.39 -49.23
C ARG A 408 -7.91 28.50 -49.43
N ASP A 409 -7.13 27.56 -48.87
CA ASP A 409 -5.68 27.46 -48.99
C ASP A 409 -4.96 28.79 -48.73
N ARG A 410 -5.41 29.55 -47.73
CA ARG A 410 -4.89 30.86 -47.33
C ARG A 410 -5.03 31.13 -45.84
N ALA A 411 -4.30 32.11 -45.40
CA ALA A 411 -4.44 32.68 -44.08
C ALA A 411 -5.06 34.10 -44.17
N VAL A 412 -5.95 34.39 -43.23
CA VAL A 412 -6.52 35.74 -43.05
C VAL A 412 -6.23 36.18 -41.61
N TRP A 413 -5.73 37.42 -41.49
CA TRP A 413 -5.61 38.08 -40.20
C TRP A 413 -6.91 38.81 -39.89
N TYR A 414 -7.46 38.63 -38.70
CA TYR A 414 -8.66 39.34 -38.27
C TYR A 414 -8.41 40.85 -38.26
N GLN A 415 -9.25 41.57 -38.96
CA GLN A 415 -9.34 43.03 -38.92
C GLN A 415 -10.65 43.40 -38.21
N PRO A 416 -10.63 44.27 -37.15
CA PRO A 416 -11.81 44.67 -36.43
C PRO A 416 -12.87 45.39 -37.28
#